data_2049eaf54a0f618cdda1ca62dc77440a
#
_entry.id   2049eaf54a0f618cdda1ca62dc77440a
#
_cell.length_a   1.000
_cell.length_b   1.000
_cell.length_c   1.000
_cell.angle_alpha   90.00
_cell.angle_beta   90.00
_cell.angle_gamma   90.00
#
_symmetry.space_group_name_H-M   'P 1'
#
loop_
_entity.id
_entity.type
_entity.pdbx_description
1 polymer ?
#
loop_
_entity_poly.entity_id
_entity_poly.type
_entity_poly.pdbx_seq_one_letter_code
_entity_poly.pdbx_strand_id
1 'polypeptide(L)'
;MNHQQLQLADLARLVQGECIGQSDLQLRGLASLEHATVQDLAFVTADKYLEQAAQSKAGALIVTAELKEQLTSQQNFIVVANPYLAFAILTHVFEK
;
A
#
# COMPACT_ATOMS: atom_id res chain seq x y z
N MET A 1 7.34 -20.99 8.17
CA MET A 1 6.85 -20.63 8.49
C MET A 1 6.83 -19.58 8.38
N ASN A 2 6.94 -18.98 8.23
CA ASN A 2 6.91 -17.91 8.24
C ASN A 2 6.44 -17.18 7.31
N HIS A 3 5.48 -17.34 6.66
CA HIS A 3 4.90 -16.53 5.87
C HIS A 3 4.16 -15.67 6.61
N GLN A 4 4.48 -14.50 6.82
CA GLN A 4 3.79 -13.63 7.46
C GLN A 4 2.90 -12.95 6.62
N GLN A 5 1.60 -13.06 6.73
CA GLN A 5 0.61 -12.20 6.18
C GLN A 5 0.23 -11.22 7.24
N LEU A 6 0.31 -9.95 6.92
CA LEU A 6 0.01 -8.89 7.88
C LEU A 6 -1.26 -8.17 7.45
N GLN A 7 -2.04 -7.73 8.41
CA GLN A 7 -3.26 -7.01 8.11
C GLN A 7 -2.97 -5.58 7.74
N LEU A 8 -3.83 -5.00 6.93
CA LEU A 8 -3.66 -3.62 6.45
C LEU A 8 -3.52 -2.66 7.63
N ALA A 9 -4.34 -2.82 8.67
CA ALA A 9 -4.26 -1.94 9.82
C ALA A 9 -2.92 -2.02 10.53
N ASP A 10 -2.36 -3.23 10.62
CA ASP A 10 -1.07 -3.40 11.27
C ASP A 10 0.03 -2.74 10.46
N LEU A 11 -0.04 -2.87 9.14
CA LEU A 11 0.96 -2.25 8.28
C LEU A 11 0.87 -0.73 8.34
N ALA A 12 -0.35 -0.20 8.39
CA ALA A 12 -0.53 1.23 8.51
C ALA A 12 0.10 1.74 9.81
N ARG A 13 -0.09 0.97 10.88
CA ARG A 13 0.47 1.37 12.17
C ARG A 13 1.99 1.38 12.14
N LEU A 14 2.59 0.40 11.47
CA LEU A 14 4.04 0.32 11.39
C LEU A 14 4.65 1.53 10.69
N VAL A 15 3.95 2.10 9.72
CA VAL A 15 4.47 3.24 9.00
C VAL A 15 3.85 4.56 9.48
N GLN A 16 3.07 4.49 10.56
CA GLN A 16 2.42 5.66 11.14
C GLN A 16 1.49 6.31 10.12
N GLY A 17 0.84 5.49 9.33
CA GLY A 17 -0.10 5.96 8.32
C GLY A 17 -1.54 5.73 8.74
N GLU A 18 -2.44 6.18 7.90
CA GLU A 18 -3.86 6.01 8.14
C GLU A 18 -4.39 4.88 7.28
N CYS A 19 -5.06 3.92 7.89
CA CYS A 19 -5.64 2.80 7.18
C CYS A 19 -7.02 3.19 6.67
N ILE A 20 -7.23 3.08 5.37
CA ILE A 20 -8.52 3.37 4.76
C ILE A 20 -8.96 2.13 4.00
N GLY A 21 -10.15 1.65 4.28
CA GLY A 21 -10.68 0.47 3.64
C GLY A 21 -10.75 -0.69 4.60
N GLN A 22 -10.51 -1.88 4.09
CA GLN A 22 -10.67 -3.11 4.85
C GLN A 22 -9.49 -3.35 5.75
N SER A 23 -9.62 -3.04 7.02
CA SER A 23 -8.49 -3.07 7.95
C SER A 23 -7.92 -4.46 8.17
N ASP A 24 -8.73 -5.50 8.00
CA ASP A 24 -8.25 -6.86 8.21
C ASP A 24 -7.79 -7.53 6.91
N LEU A 25 -7.68 -6.77 5.83
CA LEU A 25 -7.16 -7.29 4.58
C LEU A 25 -5.73 -7.80 4.80
N GLN A 26 -5.47 -9.00 4.35
CA GLN A 26 -4.16 -9.61 4.56
C GLN A 26 -3.27 -9.38 3.38
N LEU A 27 -2.06 -8.93 3.63
CA LEU A 27 -1.10 -8.59 2.60
C LEU A 27 0.21 -9.31 2.90
N ARG A 28 0.91 -9.72 1.86
CA ARG A 28 2.09 -10.53 2.05
C ARG A 28 3.32 -10.01 1.33
N GLY A 29 3.25 -8.92 0.63
CA GLY A 29 4.43 -8.41 -0.03
C GLY A 29 4.24 -7.04 -0.64
N LEU A 30 5.31 -6.56 -1.26
CA LEU A 30 5.32 -5.31 -2.00
C LEU A 30 5.52 -5.64 -3.47
N ALA A 31 4.87 -4.92 -4.34
CA ALA A 31 5.04 -5.13 -5.76
C ALA A 31 4.83 -3.83 -6.51
N SER A 32 5.25 -3.78 -7.75
CA SER A 32 4.98 -2.61 -8.59
C SER A 32 3.51 -2.56 -8.93
N LEU A 33 3.04 -1.40 -9.34
CA LEU A 33 1.63 -1.24 -9.70
C LEU A 33 1.22 -2.21 -10.80
N GLU A 34 2.12 -2.53 -11.71
CA GLU A 34 1.80 -3.41 -12.81
C GLU A 34 1.72 -4.86 -12.42
N HIS A 35 2.49 -5.27 -11.44
CA HIS A 35 2.60 -6.68 -11.11
C HIS A 35 1.92 -7.07 -9.81
N ALA A 36 1.36 -6.11 -9.11
CA ALA A 36 0.76 -6.40 -7.80
C ALA A 36 -0.48 -7.28 -7.94
N THR A 37 -0.66 -8.14 -6.97
CA THR A 37 -1.87 -8.94 -6.85
C THR A 37 -2.67 -8.44 -5.67
N VAL A 38 -3.82 -9.05 -5.42
CA VAL A 38 -4.68 -8.62 -4.31
C VAL A 38 -4.04 -8.82 -2.96
N GLN A 39 -2.93 -9.54 -2.89
CA GLN A 39 -2.22 -9.74 -1.63
C GLN A 39 -1.00 -8.84 -1.49
N ASP A 40 -0.81 -7.93 -2.42
CA ASP A 40 0.36 -7.06 -2.42
C ASP A 40 0.01 -5.63 -2.15
N LEU A 41 0.97 -4.91 -1.57
CA LEU A 41 0.93 -3.46 -1.47
C LEU A 41 1.70 -2.86 -2.63
N ALA A 42 1.26 -1.75 -3.12
CA ALA A 42 2.01 -0.99 -4.12
C ALA A 42 2.03 0.46 -3.73
N PHE A 43 3.02 1.20 -4.23
CA PHE A 43 3.21 2.60 -3.86
C PHE A 43 2.83 3.51 -5.00
N VAL A 44 2.23 4.64 -4.68
CA VAL A 44 1.98 5.71 -5.64
C VAL A 44 2.74 6.92 -5.13
N THR A 45 3.82 7.27 -5.80
CA THR A 45 4.73 8.30 -5.30
C THR A 45 4.63 9.62 -6.06
N ALA A 46 3.88 9.67 -7.14
CA ALA A 46 3.75 10.88 -7.94
C ALA A 46 2.49 10.83 -8.79
N ASP A 47 2.05 12.01 -9.24
CA ASP A 47 0.84 12.11 -10.03
C ASP A 47 0.90 11.29 -11.29
N LYS A 48 2.07 11.13 -11.88
CA LYS A 48 2.18 10.41 -13.14
C LYS A 48 1.83 8.94 -13.02
N TYR A 49 1.74 8.42 -11.79
CA TYR A 49 1.40 7.03 -11.58
C TYR A 49 -0.08 6.83 -11.25
N LEU A 50 -0.88 7.90 -11.23
CA LEU A 50 -2.26 7.78 -10.81
C LEU A 50 -3.08 6.89 -11.74
N GLU A 51 -2.82 6.98 -13.03
CA GLU A 51 -3.56 6.16 -13.98
C GLU A 51 -3.22 4.69 -13.81
N GLN A 52 -1.95 4.37 -13.62
CA GLN A 52 -1.55 3.00 -13.34
C GLN A 52 -2.15 2.52 -12.03
N ALA A 53 -2.19 3.39 -11.03
CA ALA A 53 -2.75 3.03 -9.73
C ALA A 53 -4.23 2.69 -9.85
N ALA A 54 -4.96 3.43 -10.66
CA ALA A 54 -6.39 3.18 -10.82
C ALA A 54 -6.65 1.83 -11.47
N GLN A 55 -5.71 1.33 -12.25
CA GLN A 55 -5.86 0.07 -12.93
C GLN A 55 -5.15 -1.08 -12.23
N SER A 56 -4.44 -0.80 -11.17
CA SER A 56 -3.64 -1.83 -10.49
C SER A 56 -4.54 -2.81 -9.76
N LYS A 57 -4.09 -4.05 -9.67
CA LYS A 57 -4.79 -5.07 -8.91
C LYS A 57 -4.27 -5.20 -7.51
N ALA A 58 -3.44 -4.26 -7.06
CA ALA A 58 -2.88 -4.29 -5.71
C ALA A 58 -4.00 -4.35 -4.68
N GLY A 59 -3.78 -5.09 -3.64
CA GLY A 59 -4.75 -5.17 -2.56
C GLY A 59 -4.88 -3.86 -1.83
N ALA A 60 -3.80 -3.09 -1.73
CA ALA A 60 -3.82 -1.78 -1.12
C ALA A 60 -2.75 -0.90 -1.73
N LEU A 61 -2.95 0.40 -1.67
CA LEU A 61 -2.01 1.37 -2.20
C LEU A 61 -1.50 2.23 -1.08
N ILE A 62 -0.21 2.54 -1.10
CA ILE A 62 0.38 3.46 -0.15
C ILE A 62 0.53 4.79 -0.87
N VAL A 63 -0.12 5.82 -0.34
CA VAL A 63 -0.26 7.10 -1.01
C VAL A 63 -0.12 8.23 -0.01
N THR A 64 0.07 9.45 -0.52
CA THR A 64 -0.09 10.64 0.31
C THR A 64 -1.56 11.04 0.30
N ALA A 65 -1.95 11.92 1.22
CA ALA A 65 -3.33 12.38 1.26
C ALA A 65 -3.73 13.07 -0.04
N GLU A 66 -2.81 13.80 -0.65
CA GLU A 66 -3.11 14.50 -1.89
C GLU A 66 -3.37 13.54 -3.03
N LEU A 67 -2.56 12.51 -3.14
CA LEU A 67 -2.74 11.53 -4.20
C LEU A 67 -3.98 10.70 -3.97
N LYS A 68 -4.29 10.40 -2.73
CA LYS A 68 -5.46 9.61 -2.42
C LYS A 68 -6.74 10.30 -2.87
N GLU A 69 -6.78 11.62 -2.75
CA GLU A 69 -7.98 12.35 -3.16
C GLU A 69 -8.24 12.26 -4.65
N GLN A 70 -7.22 11.96 -5.43
CA GLN A 70 -7.38 11.86 -6.87
C GLN A 70 -7.70 10.44 -7.32
N LEU A 71 -7.69 9.49 -6.39
CA LEU A 71 -8.02 8.12 -6.69
C LEU A 71 -9.42 7.84 -6.18
N THR A 72 -10.34 7.58 -7.10
CA THR A 72 -11.73 7.40 -6.74
C THR A 72 -12.14 5.94 -6.74
N SER A 73 -11.19 5.04 -6.93
CA SER A 73 -11.51 3.63 -6.94
C SER A 73 -11.80 3.16 -5.53
N GLN A 74 -12.30 1.94 -5.42
CA GLN A 74 -12.65 1.42 -4.12
C GLN A 74 -11.52 0.65 -3.49
N GLN A 75 -10.31 0.96 -3.85
CA GLN A 75 -9.16 0.26 -3.31
C GLN A 75 -8.93 0.64 -1.86
N ASN A 76 -8.13 -0.15 -1.20
CA ASN A 76 -7.73 0.11 0.17
C ASN A 76 -6.45 0.92 0.16
N PHE A 77 -6.25 1.75 1.16
CA PHE A 77 -5.11 2.67 1.18
C PHE A 77 -4.43 2.70 2.53
N ILE A 78 -3.13 2.97 2.49
CA ILE A 78 -2.42 3.45 3.68
C ILE A 78 -1.93 4.84 3.30
N VAL A 79 -2.43 5.85 3.99
CA VAL A 79 -2.08 7.24 3.71
C VAL A 79 -0.92 7.62 4.60
N VAL A 80 0.17 8.07 4.00
CA VAL A 80 1.39 8.41 4.72
C VAL A 80 1.87 9.79 4.32
N ALA A 81 2.64 10.41 5.20
CA ALA A 81 3.23 11.71 4.88
C ALA A 81 4.45 11.56 3.99
N ASN A 82 5.21 10.49 4.17
CA ASN A 82 6.44 10.28 3.42
C ASN A 82 6.46 8.86 2.86
N PRO A 83 6.09 8.67 1.59
CA PRO A 83 6.05 7.34 1.00
C PRO A 83 7.42 6.66 0.94
N TYR A 84 8.48 7.43 0.83
CA TYR A 84 9.81 6.83 0.74
C TYR A 84 10.23 6.22 2.08
N LEU A 85 9.88 6.88 3.17
CA LEU A 85 10.16 6.32 4.49
C LEU A 85 9.30 5.08 4.71
N ALA A 86 8.03 5.13 4.31
CA ALA A 86 7.16 3.97 4.42
C ALA A 86 7.69 2.80 3.60
N PHE A 87 8.22 3.08 2.41
CA PHE A 87 8.79 2.04 1.58
C PHE A 87 9.97 1.37 2.28
N ALA A 88 10.84 2.16 2.90
CA ALA A 88 12.00 1.61 3.59
C ALA A 88 11.56 0.70 4.75
N ILE A 89 10.56 1.14 5.50
CA ILE A 89 10.07 0.36 6.62
C ILE A 89 9.45 -0.95 6.15
N LEU A 90 8.60 -0.87 5.13
CA LEU A 90 7.88 -2.06 4.68
C LEU A 90 8.78 -3.03 3.94
N THR A 91 9.80 -2.54 3.25
CA THR A 91 10.77 -3.41 2.63
C THR A 91 11.43 -4.27 3.70
N HIS A 92 11.74 -3.68 4.83
CA HIS A 92 12.37 -4.40 5.92
C HIS A 92 11.39 -5.42 6.54
N VAL A 93 10.12 -5.04 6.65
CA VAL A 93 9.12 -5.91 7.24
C VAL A 93 8.91 -7.17 6.40
N PHE A 94 8.86 -7.02 5.08
CA PHE A 94 8.61 -8.15 4.21
C PHE A 94 9.88 -8.86 3.76
N GLU A 95 11.02 -8.38 4.23
CA GLU A 95 12.23 -9.01 3.85
C GLU A 95 12.42 -10.27 4.63
N LYS A 96 13.06 -11.28 4.07
CA LYS A 96 13.24 -12.47 4.78
C LYS A 96 14.47 -12.61 5.47
#